data_d571f4517455eee70390aef3e67aa72f
#
_entry.id   d571f4517455eee70390aef3e67aa72f
#
_cell.length_a   1.000
_cell.length_b   1.000
_cell.length_c   1.000
_cell.angle_alpha   90.00
_cell.angle_beta   90.00
_cell.angle_gamma   90.00
#
_symmetry.space_group_name_H-M   'P 1'
#
loop_
_entity.id
_entity.type
_entity.pdbx_description
1 polymer ?
#
loop_
_entity_poly.entity_id
_entity_poly.type
_entity_poly.pdbx_seq_one_letter_code
_entity_poly.pdbx_strand_id
1 'polypeptide(L)'
;MRIAGILPCSLVNGDGIRFVIFTQGCSHHCKGCQNPDTWDFNGGTEISVEQLAEQIKAKKHIDGITLSGGDPFYQQDECVKLLKLLPDINVWAYTGFLYEEIKDTPLAQMCDVIVDGMYVEELKCTGKMYGSTNQNIIRKGGVTNGQEPNEPIS
;
A
#
# COMPACT_ATOMS: atom_id res chain seq x y z
N MET A 1 6.30 -2.31 -14.39
CA MET A 1 6.26 -2.15 -12.94
C MET A 1 7.15 -3.20 -12.27
N ARG A 2 8.03 -2.77 -11.40
CA ARG A 2 8.86 -3.72 -10.66
C ARG A 2 8.18 -4.09 -9.36
N ILE A 3 8.07 -5.38 -9.11
CA ILE A 3 7.41 -5.89 -7.90
C ILE A 3 8.31 -6.86 -7.15
N ALA A 4 8.17 -6.89 -5.84
CA ALA A 4 8.83 -7.87 -4.99
C ALA A 4 8.02 -9.16 -4.90
N GLY A 5 6.70 -9.05 -5.04
CA GLY A 5 5.84 -10.21 -4.98
C GLY A 5 4.37 -9.82 -5.00
N ILE A 6 3.53 -10.85 -4.96
CA ILE A 6 2.08 -10.71 -4.96
C ILE A 6 1.52 -11.65 -3.90
N LEU A 7 0.52 -11.16 -3.16
CA LEU A 7 -0.27 -11.96 -2.24
C LEU A 7 -1.73 -11.92 -2.73
N PRO A 8 -2.19 -12.94 -3.45
CA PRO A 8 -3.52 -12.88 -4.09
C PRO A 8 -4.70 -12.76 -3.13
N CYS A 9 -4.52 -13.21 -1.88
CA CYS A 9 -5.53 -13.10 -0.84
C CYS A 9 -4.87 -12.72 0.46
N SER A 10 -5.26 -11.58 1.04
CA SER A 10 -4.74 -11.14 2.32
C SER A 10 -5.86 -10.53 3.14
N LEU A 11 -5.86 -10.80 4.44
CA LEU A 11 -6.83 -10.25 5.39
C LEU A 11 -6.21 -9.19 6.30
N VAL A 12 -4.92 -8.92 6.15
CA VAL A 12 -4.19 -8.05 7.10
C VAL A 12 -3.61 -6.79 6.45
N ASN A 13 -3.79 -6.62 5.16
CA ASN A 13 -3.23 -5.49 4.41
C ASN A 13 -4.33 -4.54 3.92
N GLY A 14 -5.25 -4.18 4.81
CA GLY A 14 -6.37 -3.30 4.51
C GLY A 14 -7.69 -3.98 4.87
N ASP A 15 -8.80 -3.34 4.53
CA ASP A 15 -10.13 -3.86 4.83
C ASP A 15 -10.51 -5.01 3.89
N GLY A 16 -11.02 -6.09 4.46
CA GLY A 16 -11.55 -7.21 3.69
C GLY A 16 -10.47 -8.09 3.08
N ILE A 17 -10.86 -8.85 2.08
CA ILE A 17 -9.95 -9.74 1.34
C ILE A 17 -9.32 -8.94 0.21
N ARG A 18 -7.99 -8.89 0.18
CA ARG A 18 -7.29 -8.01 -0.75
C ARG A 18 -6.22 -8.73 -1.56
N PHE A 19 -6.07 -8.28 -2.80
CA PHE A 19 -4.95 -8.66 -3.66
C PHE A 19 -3.83 -7.65 -3.37
N VAL A 20 -2.72 -8.12 -2.82
CA VAL A 20 -1.62 -7.25 -2.40
C VAL A 20 -0.49 -7.30 -3.41
N ILE A 21 -0.03 -6.14 -3.84
CA ILE A 21 1.13 -5.98 -4.70
C ILE A 21 2.24 -5.36 -3.87
N PHE A 22 3.34 -6.09 -3.72
CA PHE A 22 4.53 -5.58 -3.03
C PHE A 22 5.46 -4.97 -4.07
N THR A 23 5.49 -3.64 -4.13
CA THR A 23 6.35 -2.94 -5.06
C THR A 23 7.81 -3.05 -4.64
N GLN A 24 8.73 -3.00 -5.60
CA GLN A 24 10.15 -3.05 -5.35
C GLN A 24 10.74 -1.65 -5.41
N GLY A 25 11.53 -1.29 -4.41
CA GLY A 25 12.21 -0.01 -4.33
C GLY A 25 11.70 0.86 -3.19
N CYS A 26 12.57 1.21 -2.28
CA CYS A 26 12.25 2.11 -1.17
C CYS A 26 13.54 2.71 -0.61
N SER A 27 13.60 4.04 -0.51
CA SER A 27 14.75 4.72 0.05
C SER A 27 14.59 5.10 1.53
N HIS A 28 13.45 4.77 2.14
CA HIS A 28 13.20 5.12 3.54
C HIS A 28 14.10 4.36 4.51
N HIS A 29 14.38 3.09 4.23
CA HIS A 29 15.27 2.23 5.03
C HIS A 29 14.91 2.24 6.51
N CYS A 30 13.64 2.08 6.83
CA CYS A 30 13.18 2.09 8.22
C CYS A 30 13.82 0.96 9.02
N LYS A 31 14.35 1.29 10.19
CA LYS A 31 14.91 0.27 11.09
C LYS A 31 13.79 -0.69 11.49
N GLY A 32 14.06 -1.98 11.37
CA GLY A 32 13.07 -3.00 11.70
C GLY A 32 11.96 -3.14 10.67
N CYS A 33 12.12 -2.55 9.48
CA CYS A 33 11.14 -2.65 8.41
C CYS A 33 10.72 -4.10 8.16
N GLN A 34 9.43 -4.31 7.94
CA GLN A 34 8.88 -5.65 7.73
C GLN A 34 9.23 -6.24 6.37
N ASN A 35 9.65 -5.39 5.40
CA ASN A 35 9.92 -5.82 4.03
C ASN A 35 11.27 -5.28 3.53
N PRO A 36 12.41 -5.55 4.22
CA PRO A 36 13.69 -4.97 3.80
C PRO A 36 14.15 -5.44 2.42
N ASP A 37 13.71 -6.60 1.97
CA ASP A 37 14.06 -7.11 0.64
C ASP A 37 13.47 -6.26 -0.48
N THR A 38 12.53 -5.37 -0.19
CA THR A 38 11.91 -4.49 -1.17
C THR A 38 12.68 -3.18 -1.37
N TRP A 39 13.78 -2.94 -0.66
CA TRP A 39 14.51 -1.68 -0.70
C TRP A 39 15.27 -1.45 -2.01
N ASP A 40 15.82 -2.52 -2.59
CA ASP A 40 16.66 -2.41 -3.78
C ASP A 40 15.83 -2.08 -5.02
N PHE A 41 16.05 -0.88 -5.59
CA PHE A 41 15.32 -0.43 -6.78
C PHE A 41 15.62 -1.30 -8.01
N ASN A 42 16.70 -2.06 -7.99
CA ASN A 42 17.05 -2.97 -9.09
C ASN A 42 16.64 -4.42 -8.83
N GLY A 43 16.08 -4.68 -7.66
CA GLY A 43 15.63 -6.02 -7.30
C GLY A 43 14.24 -6.32 -7.84
N GLY A 44 13.71 -7.47 -7.43
CA GLY A 44 12.35 -7.86 -7.79
C GLY A 44 12.22 -8.33 -9.22
N THR A 45 10.99 -8.32 -9.70
CA THR A 45 10.63 -8.81 -11.04
C THR A 45 9.86 -7.74 -11.79
N GLU A 46 10.17 -7.57 -13.07
CA GLU A 46 9.41 -6.66 -13.93
C GLU A 46 8.15 -7.36 -14.44
N ILE A 47 7.02 -6.70 -14.33
CA ILE A 47 5.74 -7.21 -14.83
C ILE A 47 4.96 -6.04 -15.46
N SER A 48 4.23 -6.30 -16.54
CA SER A 48 3.44 -5.24 -17.14
C SER A 48 2.19 -4.96 -16.30
N VAL A 49 1.73 -3.71 -16.32
CA VAL A 49 0.51 -3.35 -15.59
C VAL A 49 -0.71 -4.06 -16.17
N GLU A 50 -0.69 -4.37 -17.46
CA GLU A 50 -1.77 -5.11 -18.11
C GLU A 50 -1.86 -6.55 -17.57
N GLN A 51 -0.73 -7.21 -17.38
CA GLN A 51 -0.69 -8.54 -16.78
C GLN A 51 -1.19 -8.53 -15.33
N LEU A 52 -0.80 -7.53 -14.56
CA LEU A 52 -1.29 -7.37 -13.20
C LEU A 52 -2.79 -7.15 -13.18
N ALA A 53 -3.28 -6.28 -14.04
CA ALA A 53 -4.72 -6.00 -14.12
C ALA A 53 -5.51 -7.27 -14.46
N GLU A 54 -5.00 -8.09 -15.37
CA GLU A 54 -5.66 -9.35 -15.72
C GLU A 54 -5.71 -10.31 -14.53
N GLN A 55 -4.62 -10.43 -13.79
CA GLN A 55 -4.59 -11.29 -12.60
C GLN A 55 -5.58 -10.81 -11.55
N ILE A 56 -5.68 -9.50 -11.35
CA ILE A 56 -6.62 -8.93 -10.39
C ILE A 56 -8.07 -9.17 -10.82
N LYS A 57 -8.36 -8.94 -12.09
CA LYS A 57 -9.71 -9.15 -12.64
C LYS A 57 -10.14 -10.61 -12.59
N ALA A 58 -9.19 -11.53 -12.61
CA ALA A 58 -9.48 -12.96 -12.51
C ALA A 58 -9.89 -13.39 -11.09
N LYS A 59 -9.62 -12.56 -10.09
CA LYS A 59 -10.01 -12.83 -8.70
C LYS A 59 -11.42 -12.31 -8.45
N LYS A 60 -12.33 -13.21 -8.09
CA LYS A 60 -13.77 -12.89 -8.01
C LYS A 60 -14.25 -12.50 -6.61
N HIS A 61 -13.49 -12.81 -5.59
CA HIS A 61 -13.94 -12.66 -4.19
C HIS A 61 -13.04 -11.74 -3.39
N ILE A 62 -12.43 -10.77 -4.05
CA ILE A 62 -11.63 -9.76 -3.34
C ILE A 62 -12.43 -8.48 -3.18
N ASP A 63 -12.19 -7.80 -2.06
CA ASP A 63 -12.84 -6.52 -1.76
C ASP A 63 -12.05 -5.34 -2.33
N GLY A 64 -10.81 -5.55 -2.70
CA GLY A 64 -9.99 -4.52 -3.30
C GLY A 64 -8.54 -4.94 -3.44
N ILE A 65 -7.70 -3.97 -3.77
CA ILE A 65 -6.26 -4.18 -3.89
C ILE A 65 -5.51 -3.30 -2.90
N THR A 66 -4.30 -3.72 -2.56
CA THR A 66 -3.40 -2.97 -1.69
C THR A 66 -2.05 -2.84 -2.37
N LEU A 67 -1.54 -1.63 -2.42
CA LEU A 67 -0.20 -1.33 -2.90
C LEU A 67 0.70 -1.19 -1.67
N SER A 68 1.69 -2.06 -1.55
CA SER A 68 2.57 -2.13 -0.40
C SER A 68 4.00 -2.44 -0.87
N GLY A 69 4.80 -3.05 -0.02
CA GLY A 69 6.13 -3.51 -0.37
C GLY A 69 7.20 -2.54 0.06
N GLY A 70 8.01 -2.08 -0.88
CA GLY A 70 8.90 -0.95 -0.74
C GLY A 70 8.07 0.30 -0.53
N ASP A 71 7.98 1.14 -1.55
CA ASP A 71 7.02 2.25 -1.46
C ASP A 71 6.43 2.48 -2.85
N PRO A 72 5.11 2.30 -3.01
CA PRO A 72 4.47 2.45 -4.32
C PRO A 72 4.60 3.86 -4.89
N PHE A 73 4.83 4.87 -4.05
CA PHE A 73 4.98 6.24 -4.52
C PHE A 73 6.29 6.48 -5.28
N TYR A 74 7.24 5.54 -5.24
CA TYR A 74 8.41 5.59 -6.11
C TYR A 74 8.11 5.05 -7.51
N GLN A 75 6.95 4.44 -7.73
CA GLN A 75 6.52 3.96 -9.04
C GLN A 75 5.12 4.49 -9.38
N GLN A 76 4.89 5.76 -9.10
CA GLN A 76 3.56 6.37 -9.24
C GLN A 76 2.98 6.20 -10.64
N ASP A 77 3.78 6.46 -11.68
CA ASP A 77 3.27 6.40 -13.06
C ASP A 77 2.72 5.02 -13.40
N GLU A 78 3.45 3.98 -12.99
CA GLU A 78 3.01 2.61 -13.24
C GLU A 78 1.80 2.24 -12.40
N CYS A 79 1.78 2.68 -11.13
CA CYS A 79 0.63 2.44 -10.27
C CYS A 79 -0.63 3.13 -10.80
N VAL A 80 -0.51 4.37 -11.26
CA VAL A 80 -1.62 5.10 -11.86
C VAL A 80 -2.15 4.39 -13.09
N LYS A 81 -1.25 3.90 -13.96
CA LYS A 81 -1.65 3.13 -15.14
C LYS A 81 -2.43 1.88 -14.75
N LEU A 82 -1.95 1.17 -13.72
CA LEU A 82 -2.64 -0.02 -13.23
C LEU A 82 -4.04 0.32 -12.74
N LEU A 83 -4.17 1.36 -11.94
CA LEU A 83 -5.47 1.74 -11.38
C LEU A 83 -6.46 2.22 -12.44
N LYS A 84 -5.97 2.82 -13.52
CA LYS A 84 -6.83 3.21 -14.64
C LYS A 84 -7.42 2.00 -15.36
N LEU A 85 -6.77 0.84 -15.26
CA LEU A 85 -7.29 -0.41 -15.82
C LEU A 85 -8.30 -1.09 -14.89
N LEU A 86 -8.46 -0.57 -13.66
CA LEU A 86 -9.29 -1.16 -12.61
C LEU A 86 -10.21 -0.08 -12.01
N PRO A 87 -11.13 0.50 -12.80
CA PRO A 87 -11.84 1.73 -12.41
C PRO A 87 -12.74 1.63 -11.17
N ASP A 88 -13.26 0.45 -10.88
CA ASP A 88 -14.25 0.30 -9.80
C ASP A 88 -13.70 -0.45 -8.60
N ILE A 89 -12.38 -0.56 -8.48
CA ILE A 89 -11.78 -1.31 -7.38
C ILE A 89 -11.41 -0.42 -6.22
N ASN A 90 -11.59 -0.91 -4.99
CA ASN A 90 -11.14 -0.21 -3.78
C ASN A 90 -9.63 -0.33 -3.65
N VAL A 91 -8.94 0.77 -3.37
CA VAL A 91 -7.48 0.83 -3.35
C VAL A 91 -6.96 1.34 -2.02
N TRP A 92 -6.11 0.55 -1.39
CA TRP A 92 -5.31 0.93 -0.24
C TRP A 92 -3.85 1.07 -0.67
N ALA A 93 -3.14 2.02 -0.08
CA ALA A 93 -1.70 2.17 -0.31
C ALA A 93 -0.99 2.41 1.02
N TYR A 94 0.14 1.76 1.19
CA TYR A 94 1.03 1.95 2.33
C TYR A 94 2.27 2.71 1.86
N THR A 95 2.65 3.77 2.56
CA THR A 95 3.79 4.59 2.19
C THR A 95 4.56 5.07 3.41
N GLY A 96 5.86 5.26 3.24
CA GLY A 96 6.69 5.89 4.28
C GLY A 96 6.66 7.42 4.21
N PHE A 97 6.12 8.00 3.15
CA PHE A 97 5.90 9.45 3.08
C PHE A 97 4.79 9.86 4.01
N LEU A 98 4.80 11.13 4.44
CA LEU A 98 3.66 11.69 5.14
C LEU A 98 2.59 12.10 4.11
N TYR A 99 1.34 11.97 4.48
CA TYR A 99 0.25 12.31 3.58
C TYR A 99 0.37 13.73 3.01
N GLU A 100 0.80 14.67 3.85
CA GLU A 100 1.00 16.06 3.41
C GLU A 100 2.01 16.18 2.28
N GLU A 101 2.97 15.26 2.19
CA GLU A 101 3.99 15.26 1.15
C GLU A 101 3.45 14.73 -0.19
N ILE A 102 2.42 13.89 -0.15
CA ILE A 102 1.96 13.16 -1.34
C ILE A 102 0.51 13.43 -1.72
N LYS A 103 -0.25 14.16 -0.92
CA LYS A 103 -1.70 14.31 -1.08
C LYS A 103 -2.12 14.86 -2.44
N ASP A 104 -1.28 15.65 -3.08
CA ASP A 104 -1.59 16.27 -4.36
C ASP A 104 -1.12 15.45 -5.57
N THR A 105 -0.52 14.28 -5.32
CA THR A 105 -0.06 13.41 -6.40
C THR A 105 -1.23 12.65 -7.02
N PRO A 106 -1.12 12.28 -8.31
CA PRO A 106 -2.18 11.50 -8.96
C PRO A 106 -2.49 10.18 -8.26
N LEU A 107 -1.44 9.47 -7.81
CA LEU A 107 -1.64 8.19 -7.13
C LEU A 107 -2.41 8.35 -5.82
N ALA A 108 -2.05 9.36 -5.01
CA ALA A 108 -2.73 9.59 -3.75
C ALA A 108 -4.22 9.88 -3.97
N GLN A 109 -4.54 10.62 -5.03
CA GLN A 109 -5.92 10.97 -5.32
C GLN A 109 -6.73 9.79 -5.83
N MET A 110 -6.09 8.76 -6.36
CA MET A 110 -6.76 7.55 -6.83
C MET A 110 -6.96 6.52 -5.71
N CYS A 111 -6.25 6.64 -4.60
CA CYS A 111 -6.38 5.71 -3.48
C CYS A 111 -7.61 6.05 -2.63
N ASP A 112 -8.31 5.01 -2.16
CA ASP A 112 -9.41 5.18 -1.24
C ASP A 112 -8.93 5.33 0.20
N VAL A 113 -7.81 4.67 0.52
CA VAL A 113 -7.20 4.73 1.84
C VAL A 113 -5.69 4.74 1.71
N ILE A 114 -5.03 5.60 2.47
CA ILE A 114 -3.57 5.67 2.54
C ILE A 114 -3.16 5.49 4.00
N VAL A 115 -2.24 4.56 4.23
CA VAL A 115 -1.60 4.40 5.53
C VAL A 115 -0.23 5.05 5.40
N ASP A 116 -0.02 6.19 6.06
CA ASP A 116 1.14 7.02 5.86
C ASP A 116 2.17 6.95 6.99
N GLY A 117 3.36 7.47 6.71
CA GLY A 117 4.41 7.63 7.68
C GLY A 117 5.36 6.45 7.73
N MET A 118 6.63 6.75 8.01
CA MET A 118 7.66 5.72 8.08
C MET A 118 7.42 4.79 9.27
N TYR A 119 7.70 3.52 9.06
CA TYR A 119 7.62 2.54 10.14
C TYR A 119 8.64 2.88 11.23
N VAL A 120 8.19 2.92 12.47
CA VAL A 120 9.05 3.16 13.64
C VAL A 120 8.99 1.93 14.54
N GLU A 121 10.11 1.21 14.61
CA GLU A 121 10.18 -0.07 15.34
C GLU A 121 9.77 0.07 16.81
N GLU A 122 10.18 1.15 17.46
CA GLU A 122 9.87 1.40 18.88
C GLU A 122 8.37 1.57 19.13
N LEU A 123 7.61 1.89 18.09
CA LEU A 123 6.16 2.06 18.16
C LEU A 123 5.40 0.91 17.50
N LYS A 124 6.09 -0.21 17.26
CA LYS A 124 5.51 -1.38 16.60
C LYS A 124 4.25 -1.85 17.30
N CYS A 125 3.26 -2.20 16.51
CA CYS A 125 2.03 -2.80 16.99
C CYS A 125 1.64 -3.98 16.12
N THR A 126 0.85 -4.87 16.68
CA THR A 126 0.39 -6.07 15.97
C THR A 126 -1.13 -6.08 15.94
N GLY A 127 -1.70 -6.81 14.98
CA GLY A 127 -3.14 -6.93 14.85
C GLY A 127 -3.82 -5.67 14.31
N LYS A 128 -3.04 -4.72 13.78
CA LYS A 128 -3.55 -3.47 13.21
C LYS A 128 -3.24 -3.43 11.71
N MET A 129 -3.91 -2.52 11.02
CA MET A 129 -3.69 -2.30 9.59
C MET A 129 -2.49 -1.40 9.30
N TYR A 130 -1.78 -0.97 10.33
CA TYR A 130 -0.55 -0.20 10.24
C TYR A 130 0.53 -0.89 11.06
N GLY A 131 1.81 -0.61 10.75
CA GLY A 131 2.94 -1.29 11.40
C GLY A 131 3.40 -0.66 12.70
N SER A 132 3.17 0.64 12.89
CA SER A 132 3.56 1.37 14.08
C SER A 132 2.53 2.44 14.41
N THR A 133 2.45 2.84 15.68
CA THR A 133 1.39 3.73 16.16
C THR A 133 1.51 5.17 15.67
N ASN A 134 2.66 5.54 15.12
CA ASN A 134 2.86 6.87 14.52
C ASN A 134 2.22 6.99 13.13
N GLN A 135 1.84 5.89 12.54
CA GLN A 135 1.23 5.89 11.21
C GLN A 135 -0.24 6.26 11.29
N ASN A 136 -0.75 6.92 10.26
CA ASN A 136 -2.14 7.34 10.17
C ASN A 136 -2.84 6.58 9.07
N ILE A 137 -4.11 6.26 9.30
CA ILE A 137 -4.98 5.70 8.28
C ILE A 137 -5.82 6.85 7.75
N ILE A 138 -5.59 7.23 6.49
CA ILE A 138 -6.26 8.36 5.87
C ILE A 138 -7.26 7.82 4.86
N ARG A 139 -8.54 7.99 5.19
CA ARG A 139 -9.65 7.56 4.34
C ARG A 139 -10.20 8.77 3.59
N LYS A 140 -10.74 8.57 2.43
CA LYS A 140 -11.43 9.65 1.74
C LYS A 140 -12.54 10.20 2.65
N GLY A 141 -12.44 11.49 2.95
CA GLY A 141 -13.39 12.15 3.84
C GLY A 141 -12.97 12.23 5.30
N GLY A 142 -11.79 11.70 5.66
CA GLY A 142 -11.33 11.80 7.04
C GLY A 142 -9.99 11.15 7.30
N VAL A 143 -9.39 11.50 8.43
CA VAL A 143 -8.11 10.95 8.89
C VAL A 143 -8.31 10.23 10.20
N THR A 144 -7.80 9.00 10.28
CA THR A 144 -7.78 8.21 11.50
C THR A 144 -6.35 8.11 11.98
N ASN A 145 -6.08 8.60 13.19
CA ASN A 145 -4.77 8.48 13.81
C ASN A 145 -4.60 7.04 14.33
N GLY A 146 -3.42 6.46 14.11
CA GLY A 146 -3.12 5.11 14.58
C GLY A 146 -3.22 4.92 16.08
N GLN A 147 -3.17 6.01 16.85
CA GLN A 147 -3.31 5.97 18.31
C GLN A 147 -4.77 6.11 18.79
N GLU A 148 -5.70 6.31 17.90
CA GLU A 148 -7.09 6.48 18.24
C GLU A 148 -7.70 5.14 18.67
N PRO A 149 -8.11 4.99 19.96
CA PRO A 149 -8.45 3.68 20.49
C PRO A 149 -9.79 3.14 20.02
N ASN A 150 -10.69 4.00 19.61
CA ASN A 150 -12.06 3.61 19.26
C ASN A 150 -12.27 3.47 17.77
N GLU A 151 -11.22 3.68 16.98
CA GLU A 151 -11.34 3.64 15.55
C GLU A 151 -11.32 2.22 15.03
N PRO A 152 -12.36 1.77 14.32
CA PRO A 152 -12.30 0.47 13.66
C PRO A 152 -11.23 0.54 12.58
N ILE A 153 -10.34 -0.44 12.59
CA ILE A 153 -9.23 -0.48 11.63
C ILE A 153 -9.73 -0.90 10.26
N SER A 154 -10.78 -1.59 10.21
CA SER A 154 -11.40 -2.02 8.96
C SER A 154 -12.36 -1.00 8.40
#